data_6d233d1c1e9d54334a9692739508cf8c
#
_entry.id   6d233d1c1e9d54334a9692739508cf8c
#
_cell.length_a   1.000
_cell.length_b   1.000
_cell.length_c   1.000
_cell.angle_alpha   90.00
_cell.angle_beta   90.00
_cell.angle_gamma   90.00
#
_symmetry.space_group_name_H-M   'P 1'
#
loop_
_entity.id
_entity.type
_entity.pdbx_description
1 polymer ?
#
loop_
_entity_poly.entity_id
_entity_poly.type
_entity_poly.pdbx_seq_one_letter_code
_entity_poly.pdbx_strand_id
1 'polypeptide(L)'
;QNIDEYLIYSLFNIIDQDNKYLIINSLTPINEMSFKLDDLKSRTKNCLVAKIDKPDDELMFALILKNFSDRQIIIDKKLINFIIKRVDRSYDKIFEFIYKIDEISLKKKKSIDFKIIKEVLKV
;
A
#
# COMPACT_ATOMS: atom_id res chain seq x y z
N GLN A 1 -15.79 -10.51 -1.21
CA GLN A 1 -15.48 -11.24 0.03
C GLN A 1 -16.78 -11.33 0.82
N ASN A 2 -17.18 -12.56 1.19
CA ASN A 2 -18.29 -12.74 2.11
C ASN A 2 -17.79 -12.36 3.50
N ILE A 3 -18.18 -11.21 3.99
CA ILE A 3 -17.84 -10.74 5.33
C ILE A 3 -18.86 -11.35 6.28
N ASP A 4 -18.40 -12.03 7.34
CA ASP A 4 -19.26 -12.52 8.40
C ASP A 4 -19.67 -11.34 9.30
N GLU A 5 -20.87 -10.81 9.05
CA GLU A 5 -21.39 -9.65 9.78
C GLU A 5 -21.60 -9.93 11.27
N TYR A 6 -21.98 -11.17 11.63
CA TYR A 6 -22.17 -11.54 13.03
C TYR A 6 -20.86 -11.59 13.79
N LEU A 7 -19.77 -12.02 13.14
CA LEU A 7 -18.44 -12.00 13.74
C LEU A 7 -17.98 -10.57 14.00
N ILE A 8 -18.15 -9.68 13.03
CA ILE A 8 -17.80 -8.25 13.19
C ILE A 8 -18.66 -7.63 14.31
N TYR A 9 -19.97 -7.89 14.31
CA TYR A 9 -20.87 -7.39 15.35
C TYR A 9 -20.46 -7.85 16.75
N SER A 10 -20.13 -9.15 16.89
CA SER A 10 -19.64 -9.71 18.14
C SER A 10 -18.33 -9.07 18.59
N LEU A 11 -17.43 -8.79 17.65
CA LEU A 11 -16.17 -8.11 17.93
C LEU A 11 -16.41 -6.69 18.46
N PHE A 12 -17.31 -5.92 17.85
CA PHE A 12 -17.69 -4.59 18.35
C PHE A 12 -18.22 -4.66 19.79
N ASN A 13 -19.06 -5.67 20.10
CA ASN A 13 -19.61 -5.83 21.46
C ASN A 13 -18.51 -6.12 22.49
N ILE A 14 -17.56 -7.01 22.18
CA ILE A 14 -16.46 -7.34 23.08
C ILE A 14 -15.59 -6.10 23.34
N ILE A 15 -15.31 -5.33 22.30
CA ILE A 15 -14.47 -4.12 22.40
C ILE A 15 -15.14 -3.06 23.26
N ASP A 16 -16.45 -2.84 23.08
CA ASP A 16 -17.22 -1.91 23.89
C ASP A 16 -17.26 -2.35 25.35
N GLN A 17 -17.50 -3.64 25.62
CA GLN A 17 -17.54 -4.19 26.98
C GLN A 17 -16.19 -4.09 27.70
N ASP A 18 -15.11 -4.38 26.98
CA ASP A 18 -13.75 -4.35 27.50
C ASP A 18 -13.13 -2.96 27.51
N ASN A 19 -13.83 -1.94 27.00
CA ASN A 19 -13.36 -0.56 26.85
C ASN A 19 -12.03 -0.48 26.08
N LYS A 20 -11.94 -1.20 24.96
CA LYS A 20 -10.77 -1.32 24.09
C LYS A 20 -10.94 -0.54 22.78
N TYR A 21 -9.85 -0.45 22.01
CA TYR A 21 -9.84 0.14 20.67
C TYR A 21 -9.71 -0.94 19.61
N LEU A 22 -10.40 -0.72 18.47
CA LEU A 22 -10.30 -1.57 17.27
C LEU A 22 -9.82 -0.73 16.10
N ILE A 23 -8.80 -1.22 15.41
CA ILE A 23 -8.34 -0.67 14.14
C ILE A 23 -8.65 -1.68 13.05
N ILE A 24 -9.44 -1.26 12.05
CA ILE A 24 -9.83 -2.09 10.91
C ILE A 24 -9.17 -1.52 9.66
N ASN A 25 -8.35 -2.33 8.98
CA ASN A 25 -7.79 -2.00 7.69
C ASN A 25 -8.61 -2.65 6.58
N SER A 26 -9.04 -1.87 5.60
CA SER A 26 -9.85 -2.36 4.48
C SER A 26 -9.63 -1.50 3.23
N LEU A 27 -9.90 -2.05 2.05
CA LEU A 27 -9.84 -1.31 0.78
C LEU A 27 -11.01 -0.35 0.61
N THR A 28 -12.16 -0.68 1.23
CA THR A 28 -13.35 0.18 1.26
C THR A 28 -13.58 0.63 2.68
N PRO A 29 -13.85 1.91 2.94
CA PRO A 29 -14.18 2.39 4.28
C PRO A 29 -15.33 1.59 4.88
N ILE A 30 -15.22 1.25 6.17
CA ILE A 30 -16.22 0.40 6.82
C ILE A 30 -17.61 1.04 6.85
N ASN A 31 -17.68 2.35 6.93
CA ASN A 31 -18.95 3.12 6.92
C ASN A 31 -19.60 3.21 5.52
N GLU A 32 -18.86 2.84 4.47
CA GLU A 32 -19.36 2.74 3.08
C GLU A 32 -19.74 1.31 2.69
N MET A 33 -19.42 0.33 3.53
CA MET A 33 -19.78 -1.07 3.29
C MET A 33 -21.28 -1.29 3.49
N SER A 34 -21.86 -2.14 2.63
CA SER A 34 -23.26 -2.53 2.73
C SER A 34 -23.40 -3.70 3.69
N PHE A 35 -23.96 -3.47 4.87
CA PHE A 35 -24.28 -4.51 5.85
C PHE A 35 -25.79 -4.78 5.84
N LYS A 36 -26.19 -6.01 6.21
CA LYS A 36 -27.59 -6.39 6.39
C LYS A 36 -28.07 -6.10 7.80
N LEU A 37 -27.17 -6.22 8.80
CA LEU A 37 -27.47 -5.96 10.20
C LEU A 37 -27.56 -4.44 10.45
N ASP A 38 -28.72 -3.95 10.86
CA ASP A 38 -28.95 -2.52 11.09
C ASP A 38 -28.12 -1.96 12.27
N ASP A 39 -27.89 -2.77 13.30
CA ASP A 39 -27.02 -2.38 14.41
C ASP A 39 -25.57 -2.22 13.96
N LEU A 40 -25.10 -3.06 13.06
CA LEU A 40 -23.75 -2.95 12.51
C LEU A 40 -23.63 -1.71 11.62
N LYS A 41 -24.64 -1.41 10.81
CA LYS A 41 -24.70 -0.17 10.02
C LYS A 41 -24.59 1.09 10.91
N SER A 42 -25.33 1.08 12.02
CA SER A 42 -25.32 2.22 12.95
C SER A 42 -23.95 2.40 13.60
N ARG A 43 -23.31 1.32 14.06
CA ARG A 43 -22.00 1.35 14.70
C ARG A 43 -20.91 1.77 13.74
N THR A 44 -20.90 1.24 12.52
CA THR A 44 -19.88 1.54 11.51
C THR A 44 -19.93 3.00 11.03
N LYS A 45 -21.09 3.64 11.04
CA LYS A 45 -21.24 5.08 10.74
C LYS A 45 -20.51 5.97 11.75
N ASN A 46 -20.35 5.51 12.98
CA ASN A 46 -19.67 6.25 14.05
C ASN A 46 -18.17 5.99 14.12
N CYS A 47 -17.63 5.09 13.28
CA CYS A 47 -16.21 4.83 13.22
C CYS A 47 -15.44 6.02 12.65
N LEU A 48 -14.29 6.33 13.25
CA LEU A 48 -13.35 7.29 12.66
C LEU A 48 -12.71 6.64 11.44
N VAL A 49 -12.72 7.32 10.31
CA VAL A 49 -12.14 6.83 9.05
C VAL A 49 -10.92 7.67 8.71
N ALA A 50 -9.77 7.00 8.59
CA ALA A 50 -8.55 7.58 8.04
C ALA A 50 -8.30 6.98 6.65
N LYS A 51 -8.26 7.83 5.63
CA LYS A 51 -8.02 7.41 4.25
C LYS A 51 -6.55 7.51 3.90
N ILE A 52 -6.01 6.46 3.30
CA ILE A 52 -4.68 6.48 2.71
C ILE A 52 -4.85 6.67 1.20
N ASP A 53 -4.51 7.86 0.72
CA ASP A 53 -4.58 8.18 -0.70
C ASP A 53 -3.43 7.56 -1.48
N LYS A 54 -3.57 7.52 -2.83
CA LYS A 54 -2.47 7.12 -3.71
C LYS A 54 -1.30 8.08 -3.54
N PRO A 55 -0.05 7.58 -3.61
CA PRO A 55 1.12 8.42 -3.46
C PRO A 55 1.20 9.44 -4.60
N ASP A 56 1.53 10.68 -4.28
CA ASP A 56 1.93 11.71 -5.23
C ASP A 56 3.39 11.50 -5.70
N ASP A 57 3.88 12.36 -6.57
CA ASP A 57 5.23 12.24 -7.13
C ASP A 57 6.32 12.40 -6.05
N GLU A 58 6.09 13.28 -5.08
CA GLU A 58 7.04 13.53 -3.99
C GLU A 58 7.16 12.33 -3.07
N LEU A 59 6.02 11.76 -2.68
CA LEU A 59 5.99 10.55 -1.86
C LEU A 59 6.53 9.34 -2.61
N MET A 60 6.22 9.19 -3.91
CA MET A 60 6.82 8.15 -4.75
C MET A 60 8.34 8.27 -4.79
N PHE A 61 8.86 9.50 -4.95
CA PHE A 61 10.30 9.75 -4.94
C PHE A 61 10.93 9.31 -3.61
N ALA A 62 10.34 9.75 -2.50
CA ALA A 62 10.81 9.41 -1.16
C ALA A 62 10.77 7.91 -0.88
N LEU A 63 9.69 7.23 -1.27
CA LEU A 63 9.54 5.77 -1.11
C LEU A 63 10.58 5.00 -1.93
N ILE A 64 10.79 5.35 -3.19
CA ILE A 64 11.76 4.70 -4.06
C ILE A 64 13.17 4.93 -3.53
N LEU A 65 13.52 6.18 -3.20
CA LEU A 65 14.84 6.52 -2.65
C LEU A 65 15.12 5.78 -1.36
N LYS A 66 14.18 5.78 -0.41
CA LYS A 66 14.30 5.07 0.86
C LYS A 66 14.52 3.57 0.65
N ASN A 67 13.68 2.94 -0.17
CA ASN A 67 13.76 1.49 -0.38
C ASN A 67 15.09 1.05 -1.04
N PHE A 68 15.63 1.82 -1.96
CA PHE A 68 16.95 1.56 -2.52
C PHE A 68 18.06 1.83 -1.51
N SER A 69 17.96 2.90 -0.72
CA SER A 69 18.90 3.20 0.35
C SER A 69 18.95 2.11 1.41
N ASP A 70 17.80 1.60 1.86
CA ASP A 70 17.70 0.50 2.81
C ASP A 70 18.38 -0.80 2.31
N ARG A 71 18.45 -0.97 0.98
CA ARG A 71 19.16 -2.07 0.30
C ARG A 71 20.61 -1.73 -0.06
N GLN A 72 21.12 -0.57 0.38
CA GLN A 72 22.47 -0.07 0.05
C GLN A 72 22.69 0.11 -1.46
N ILE A 73 21.62 0.35 -2.20
CA ILE A 73 21.68 0.61 -3.65
C ILE A 73 21.70 2.12 -3.88
N ILE A 74 22.77 2.57 -4.54
CA ILE A 74 22.89 3.98 -4.96
C ILE A 74 22.16 4.14 -6.29
N ILE A 75 21.19 5.04 -6.33
CA ILE A 75 20.41 5.35 -7.54
C ILE A 75 20.43 6.84 -7.84
N ASP A 76 20.60 7.20 -9.10
CA ASP A 76 20.56 8.60 -9.55
C ASP A 76 19.12 9.14 -9.51
N LYS A 77 18.97 10.41 -9.10
CA LYS A 77 17.69 11.11 -9.10
C LYS A 77 16.98 11.09 -10.45
N LYS A 78 17.74 11.15 -11.56
CA LYS A 78 17.19 11.05 -12.91
C LYS A 78 16.51 9.71 -13.17
N LEU A 79 17.07 8.62 -12.64
CA LEU A 79 16.49 7.29 -12.75
C LEU A 79 15.20 7.19 -11.93
N ILE A 80 15.17 7.75 -10.71
CA ILE A 80 13.95 7.80 -9.89
C ILE A 80 12.84 8.55 -10.61
N ASN A 81 13.13 9.74 -11.14
CA ASN A 81 12.16 10.52 -11.91
C ASN A 81 11.66 9.80 -13.17
N PHE A 82 12.51 8.99 -13.80
CA PHE A 82 12.11 8.16 -14.93
C PHE A 82 11.14 7.04 -14.51
N ILE A 83 11.37 6.44 -13.35
CA ILE A 83 10.52 5.39 -12.76
C ILE A 83 9.15 5.96 -12.42
N ILE A 84 9.10 7.08 -11.69
CA ILE A 84 7.84 7.72 -11.23
C ILE A 84 6.87 7.97 -12.39
N LYS A 85 7.39 8.37 -13.56
CA LYS A 85 6.57 8.65 -14.74
C LYS A 85 5.98 7.39 -15.40
N ARG A 86 6.36 6.18 -14.99
CA ARG A 86 6.05 4.92 -15.69
C ARG A 86 5.49 3.83 -14.81
N VAL A 87 5.69 3.91 -13.52
CA VAL A 87 5.13 2.97 -12.54
C VAL A 87 3.77 3.47 -12.09
N ASP A 88 2.81 2.57 -11.97
CA ASP A 88 1.49 2.89 -11.44
C ASP A 88 1.60 3.49 -10.03
N ARG A 89 0.80 4.53 -9.76
CA ARG A 89 0.73 5.22 -8.47
C ARG A 89 0.01 4.36 -7.43
N SER A 90 0.68 3.31 -7.00
CA SER A 90 0.21 2.37 -5.99
C SER A 90 1.40 1.88 -5.18
N TYR A 91 1.23 1.79 -3.88
CA TYR A 91 2.28 1.29 -2.98
C TYR A 91 2.74 -0.10 -3.40
N ASP A 92 1.80 -1.01 -3.69
CA ASP A 92 2.11 -2.38 -4.10
C ASP A 92 2.95 -2.41 -5.39
N LYS A 93 2.58 -1.59 -6.39
CA LYS A 93 3.31 -1.54 -7.66
C LYS A 93 4.70 -0.95 -7.54
N ILE A 94 4.88 0.02 -6.67
CA ILE A 94 6.20 0.58 -6.37
C ILE A 94 7.09 -0.48 -5.72
N PHE A 95 6.60 -1.19 -4.70
CA PHE A 95 7.36 -2.24 -4.02
C PHE A 95 7.65 -3.43 -4.92
N GLU A 96 6.67 -3.88 -5.71
CA GLU A 96 6.85 -4.95 -6.72
C GLU A 96 7.94 -4.58 -7.73
N PHE A 97 7.93 -3.33 -8.21
CA PHE A 97 8.93 -2.83 -9.14
C PHE A 97 10.34 -2.79 -8.53
N ILE A 98 10.46 -2.26 -7.31
CA ILE A 98 11.75 -2.19 -6.60
C ILE A 98 12.31 -3.59 -6.36
N TYR A 99 11.48 -4.54 -5.94
CA TYR A 99 11.87 -5.92 -5.75
C TYR A 99 12.39 -6.57 -7.05
N LYS A 100 11.69 -6.38 -8.16
CA LYS A 100 12.12 -6.91 -9.46
C LYS A 100 13.44 -6.32 -9.94
N ILE A 101 13.64 -5.02 -9.75
CA ILE A 101 14.91 -4.37 -10.12
C ILE A 101 16.06 -4.92 -9.28
N ASP A 102 15.86 -5.05 -7.98
CA ASP A 102 16.86 -5.58 -7.06
C ASP A 102 17.26 -7.01 -7.47
N GLU A 103 16.28 -7.87 -7.72
CA GLU A 103 16.51 -9.25 -8.18
C GLU A 103 17.33 -9.31 -9.49
N ILE A 104 16.98 -8.48 -10.48
CA ILE A 104 17.69 -8.46 -11.77
C ILE A 104 19.10 -7.89 -11.62
N SER A 105 19.26 -6.84 -10.82
CA SER A 105 20.57 -6.23 -10.52
C SER A 105 21.51 -7.26 -9.88
N LEU A 106 21.02 -7.99 -8.88
CA LEU A 106 21.76 -9.06 -8.20
C LEU A 106 22.12 -10.20 -9.17
N LYS A 107 21.17 -10.69 -9.96
CA LYS A 107 21.42 -11.77 -10.95
C LYS A 107 22.45 -11.37 -11.99
N LYS A 108 22.39 -10.13 -12.47
CA LYS A 108 23.31 -9.62 -13.49
C LYS A 108 24.63 -9.10 -12.92
N LYS A 109 24.74 -8.97 -11.58
CA LYS A 109 25.88 -8.34 -10.89
C LYS A 109 26.23 -6.97 -11.47
N LYS A 110 25.20 -6.16 -11.76
CA LYS A 110 25.33 -4.84 -12.36
C LYS A 110 24.59 -3.78 -11.54
N SER A 111 25.14 -2.57 -11.54
CA SER A 111 24.44 -1.42 -10.98
C SER A 111 23.15 -1.11 -11.77
N ILE A 112 22.18 -0.51 -11.09
CA ILE A 112 20.90 -0.12 -11.70
C ILE A 112 21.12 1.04 -12.66
N ASP A 113 20.80 0.79 -13.92
CA ASP A 113 20.86 1.75 -15.01
C ASP A 113 19.51 1.85 -15.78
N PHE A 114 19.43 2.74 -16.73
CA PHE A 114 18.24 2.88 -17.58
C PHE A 114 17.88 1.60 -18.34
N LYS A 115 18.85 0.77 -18.66
CA LYS A 115 18.62 -0.49 -19.40
C LYS A 115 17.89 -1.50 -18.53
N ILE A 116 18.34 -1.67 -17.28
CA ILE A 116 17.68 -2.55 -16.32
C ILE A 116 16.27 -2.06 -16.00
N ILE A 117 16.11 -0.75 -15.79
CA ILE A 117 14.78 -0.14 -15.52
C ILE A 117 13.82 -0.39 -16.68
N LYS A 118 14.24 -0.15 -17.92
CA LYS A 118 13.42 -0.41 -19.11
C LYS A 118 13.04 -1.87 -19.26
N GLU A 119 13.96 -2.78 -18.98
CA GLU A 119 13.70 -4.22 -19.02
C GLU A 119 12.60 -4.63 -18.04
N VAL A 120 12.62 -4.09 -16.82
CA VAL A 120 11.59 -4.35 -15.80
C VAL A 120 10.26 -3.72 -16.19
N LEU A 121 10.28 -2.51 -16.75
CA LEU A 121 9.08 -1.80 -17.20
C LEU A 121 8.51 -2.37 -18.51
N LYS A 122 9.26 -3.23 -19.21
CA LYS A 122 8.92 -3.76 -20.55
C LYS A 122 8.69 -2.64 -21.58
N VAL A 123 9.52 -1.59 -21.56
CA VAL A 123 9.45 -0.39 -22.43
C VAL A 123 10.74 -0.22 -23.21
#